data_2a163bf01edf5d00f9479dc2ea7802bd
#
_entry.id   2a163bf01edf5d00f9479dc2ea7802bd
#
_cell.length_a   1.000
_cell.length_b   1.000
_cell.length_c   1.000
_cell.angle_alpha   90.00
_cell.angle_beta   90.00
_cell.angle_gamma   90.00
#
_symmetry.space_group_name_H-M   'P 1'
#
loop_
_entity.id
_entity.type
_entity.pdbx_description
1 polymer ?
#
loop_
_entity_poly.entity_id
_entity_poly.type
_entity_poly.pdbx_seq_one_letter_code
_entity_poly.pdbx_strand_id
1 'polypeptide(L)'
;KSMIIAFSLLSIGYLGLGVFPTLLEAAGLVSYGVTTQFNGLPDSYTRWIIVPVLFVLMVGGSFIKSIISASVAKETTEATRARGYSIFYMMVNVGAFTGKTIIDPLRNVIGEQAYIYINYFSGAMTIVALLAVILLYKSTHTAGEGKSLHEIGQGFMRIITNWRLLILILIVTG
;
A
#
# COMPACT_ATOMS: atom_id res chain seq x y z
N LYS A 1 -4.32 -13.31 -10.06
CA LYS A 1 -3.06 -13.63 -9.34
C LYS A 1 -2.35 -12.36 -8.86
N SER A 2 -2.07 -11.38 -9.74
CA SER A 2 -1.33 -10.15 -9.37
C SER A 2 -2.01 -9.33 -8.27
N MET A 3 -3.34 -9.24 -8.27
CA MET A 3 -4.11 -8.54 -7.23
C MET A 3 -3.95 -9.21 -5.87
N ILE A 4 -3.97 -10.54 -5.82
CA ILE A 4 -3.76 -11.30 -4.58
C ILE A 4 -2.36 -11.03 -4.02
N ILE A 5 -1.33 -11.07 -4.86
CA ILE A 5 0.05 -10.77 -4.45
C ILE A 5 0.16 -9.36 -3.88
N ALA A 6 -0.44 -8.37 -4.53
CA ALA A 6 -0.39 -6.98 -4.09
C ALA A 6 -1.07 -6.78 -2.72
N PHE A 7 -2.28 -7.33 -2.52
CA PHE A 7 -2.96 -7.27 -1.23
C PHE A 7 -2.24 -8.06 -0.15
N SER A 8 -1.64 -9.21 -0.49
CA SER A 8 -0.82 -9.98 0.46
C SER A 8 0.40 -9.19 0.93
N LEU A 9 1.14 -8.55 0.01
CA LEU A 9 2.28 -7.69 0.35
C LEU A 9 1.86 -6.52 1.25
N LEU A 10 0.71 -5.90 0.95
CA LEU A 10 0.20 -4.81 1.77
C LEU A 10 -0.19 -5.27 3.18
N SER A 11 -0.88 -6.42 3.27
CA SER A 11 -1.25 -7.00 4.57
C SER A 11 -0.03 -7.35 5.41
N ILE A 12 0.99 -7.97 4.80
CA ILE A 12 2.26 -8.27 5.46
C ILE A 12 2.95 -6.99 5.92
N GLY A 13 2.97 -5.95 5.09
CA GLY A 13 3.57 -4.65 5.43
C GLY A 13 2.90 -3.98 6.61
N TYR A 14 1.56 -3.87 6.62
CA TYR A 14 0.83 -3.25 7.73
C TYR A 14 0.89 -4.06 9.03
N LEU A 15 0.74 -5.39 8.94
CA LEU A 15 0.89 -6.25 10.11
C LEU A 15 2.33 -6.23 10.63
N GLY A 16 3.30 -6.20 9.72
CA GLY A 16 4.70 -6.03 10.06
C GLY A 16 4.95 -4.76 10.86
N LEU A 17 4.41 -3.62 10.43
CA LEU A 17 4.51 -2.36 11.18
C LEU A 17 3.80 -2.41 12.53
N GLY A 18 2.70 -3.15 12.64
CA GLY A 18 1.99 -3.32 13.91
C GLY A 18 2.76 -4.19 14.90
N VAL A 19 3.35 -5.29 14.43
CA VAL A 19 4.10 -6.24 15.27
C VAL A 19 5.53 -5.76 15.54
N PHE A 20 6.10 -4.94 14.68
CA PHE A 20 7.49 -4.54 14.71
C PHE A 20 7.93 -3.89 16.04
N PRO A 21 7.17 -2.96 16.66
CA PRO A 21 7.53 -2.39 17.96
C PRO A 21 7.67 -3.45 19.05
N THR A 22 6.74 -4.41 19.08
CA THR A 22 6.74 -5.51 20.07
C THR A 22 7.95 -6.44 19.86
N LEU A 23 8.33 -6.68 18.61
CA LEU A 23 9.52 -7.48 18.31
C LEU A 23 10.81 -6.78 18.73
N LEU A 24 10.90 -5.45 18.54
CA LEU A 24 12.06 -4.67 18.97
C LEU A 24 12.21 -4.67 20.49
N GLU A 25 11.09 -4.57 21.22
CA GLU A 25 11.07 -4.63 22.68
C GLU A 25 11.47 -6.02 23.17
N ALA A 26 10.92 -7.07 22.58
CA ALA A 26 11.27 -8.44 22.91
C ALA A 26 12.74 -8.78 22.62
N ALA A 27 13.32 -8.15 21.61
CA ALA A 27 14.75 -8.27 21.28
C ALA A 27 15.66 -7.42 22.18
N GLY A 28 15.09 -6.64 23.12
CA GLY A 28 15.83 -5.75 24.03
C GLY A 28 16.50 -4.56 23.31
N LEU A 29 16.09 -4.27 22.08
CA LEU A 29 16.64 -3.17 21.28
C LEU A 29 16.00 -1.82 21.60
N VAL A 30 14.78 -1.84 22.17
CA VAL A 30 13.99 -0.66 22.56
C VAL A 30 13.30 -0.96 23.86
N SER A 31 13.18 0.04 24.76
CA SER A 31 12.33 -0.02 25.93
C SER A 31 11.24 1.04 25.76
N TYR A 32 9.99 0.61 25.69
CA TYR A 32 8.84 1.51 25.81
C TYR A 32 8.60 1.79 27.28
N GLY A 33 9.16 2.89 27.79
CA GLY A 33 8.91 3.34 29.16
C GLY A 33 7.42 3.64 29.40
N VAL A 34 7.01 3.67 30.68
CA VAL A 34 5.64 3.99 31.14
C VAL A 34 5.21 5.41 30.71
N THR A 35 6.15 6.27 30.40
CA THR A 35 5.91 7.56 29.77
C THR A 35 5.93 7.37 28.26
N THR A 36 4.83 7.76 27.64
CA THR A 36 4.53 7.73 26.20
C THR A 36 5.56 8.36 25.27
N GLN A 37 6.71 8.76 25.74
CA GLN A 37 7.82 9.18 24.92
C GLN A 37 8.58 7.95 24.45
N PHE A 38 8.52 7.73 23.16
CA PHE A 38 9.46 6.89 22.44
C PHE A 38 10.87 7.44 22.71
N ASN A 39 11.51 6.95 23.77
CA ASN A 39 12.93 7.17 23.96
C ASN A 39 13.63 6.37 22.87
N GLY A 40 13.60 6.98 21.69
CA GLY A 40 14.13 6.39 20.49
C GLY A 40 15.57 6.02 20.71
N LEU A 41 15.93 4.93 20.15
CA LEU A 41 17.26 4.43 19.99
C LEU A 41 18.24 5.58 19.75
N PRO A 42 19.07 5.91 20.73
CA PRO A 42 19.95 7.08 20.61
C PRO A 42 20.92 6.94 19.43
N ASP A 43 21.23 5.72 18.99
CA ASP A 43 22.20 5.49 17.93
C ASP A 43 21.80 4.45 16.90
N SER A 44 21.54 4.98 15.83
CA SER A 44 21.91 4.74 14.44
C SER A 44 21.44 3.48 13.71
N TYR A 45 21.65 2.27 14.14
CA TYR A 45 21.39 1.10 13.29
C TYR A 45 19.94 0.63 13.34
N THR A 46 19.32 0.68 14.48
CA THR A 46 17.97 0.14 14.72
C THR A 46 16.85 0.96 14.05
N ARG A 47 17.04 2.27 13.83
CA ARG A 47 16.09 3.07 13.03
C ARG A 47 16.01 2.60 11.56
N TRP A 48 17.08 1.99 11.05
CA TRP A 48 17.11 1.47 9.69
C TRP A 48 16.41 0.13 9.52
N ILE A 49 16.16 -0.60 10.62
CA ILE A 49 15.48 -1.89 10.60
C ILE A 49 14.02 -1.77 10.12
N ILE A 50 13.39 -0.60 10.30
CA ILE A 50 12.03 -0.34 9.80
C ILE A 50 11.97 -0.19 8.27
N VAL A 51 13.07 0.19 7.64
CA VAL A 51 13.12 0.49 6.19
C VAL A 51 12.70 -0.70 5.32
N PRO A 52 13.12 -1.95 5.55
CA PRO A 52 12.65 -3.09 4.79
C PRO A 52 11.13 -3.29 4.88
N VAL A 53 10.53 -3.08 6.05
CA VAL A 53 9.07 -3.22 6.24
C VAL A 53 8.33 -2.13 5.47
N LEU A 54 8.81 -0.90 5.55
CA LEU A 54 8.28 0.22 4.75
C LEU A 54 8.44 -0.03 3.26
N PHE A 55 9.55 -0.62 2.83
CA PHE A 55 9.78 -0.96 1.43
C PHE A 55 8.75 -1.97 0.92
N VAL A 56 8.47 -3.04 1.68
CA VAL A 56 7.43 -4.02 1.35
C VAL A 56 6.07 -3.34 1.21
N LEU A 57 5.74 -2.44 2.12
CA LEU A 57 4.48 -1.69 2.10
C LEU A 57 4.38 -0.76 0.90
N MET A 58 5.46 -0.06 0.56
CA MET A 58 5.53 0.81 -0.63
C MET A 58 5.34 0.02 -1.92
N VAL A 59 6.02 -1.12 -2.04
CA VAL A 59 5.89 -2.02 -3.21
C VAL A 59 4.45 -2.52 -3.33
N GLY A 60 3.87 -3.02 -2.24
CA GLY A 60 2.48 -3.48 -2.22
C GLY A 60 1.49 -2.38 -2.63
N GLY A 61 1.64 -1.17 -2.09
CA GLY A 61 0.80 -0.01 -2.41
C GLY A 61 0.89 0.43 -3.87
N SER A 62 2.11 0.46 -4.42
CA SER A 62 2.34 0.81 -5.82
C SER A 62 1.69 -0.20 -6.77
N PHE A 63 1.80 -1.50 -6.48
CA PHE A 63 1.17 -2.55 -7.27
C PHE A 63 -0.35 -2.47 -7.24
N ILE A 64 -0.95 -2.24 -6.08
CA ILE A 64 -2.41 -2.17 -5.95
C ILE A 64 -2.98 -1.07 -6.84
N LYS A 65 -2.44 0.14 -6.76
CA LYS A 65 -2.92 1.27 -7.56
C LYS A 65 -2.88 0.97 -9.06
N SER A 66 -1.78 0.42 -9.53
CA SER A 66 -1.60 0.07 -10.94
C SER A 66 -2.53 -1.06 -11.39
N ILE A 67 -2.67 -2.12 -10.58
CA ILE A 67 -3.48 -3.28 -10.91
C ILE A 67 -4.97 -2.94 -10.92
N ILE A 68 -5.46 -2.17 -9.95
CA ILE A 68 -6.87 -1.78 -9.89
C ILE A 68 -7.20 -0.88 -11.08
N SER A 69 -6.37 0.11 -11.38
CA SER A 69 -6.56 0.98 -12.56
C SER A 69 -6.60 0.19 -13.86
N ALA A 70 -5.69 -0.78 -14.01
CA ALA A 70 -5.68 -1.67 -15.17
C ALA A 70 -6.91 -2.58 -15.22
N SER A 71 -7.41 -3.04 -14.08
CA SER A 71 -8.63 -3.85 -13.99
C SER A 71 -9.86 -3.04 -14.41
N VAL A 72 -10.00 -1.81 -13.94
CA VAL A 72 -11.09 -0.91 -14.35
C VAL A 72 -11.05 -0.70 -15.88
N ALA A 73 -9.86 -0.49 -16.45
CA ALA A 73 -9.72 -0.32 -17.89
C ALA A 73 -10.11 -1.58 -18.71
N LYS A 74 -9.86 -2.78 -18.15
CA LYS A 74 -10.20 -4.05 -18.81
C LYS A 74 -11.68 -4.41 -18.73
N GLU A 75 -12.32 -4.11 -17.60
CA GLU A 75 -13.73 -4.45 -17.34
C GLU A 75 -14.69 -3.37 -17.88
N THR A 76 -14.18 -2.29 -18.49
CA THR A 76 -14.97 -1.21 -19.05
C THR A 76 -14.72 -1.08 -20.57
N THR A 77 -15.77 -0.78 -21.33
CA THR A 77 -15.68 -0.41 -22.74
C THR A 77 -15.29 1.07 -22.86
N GLU A 78 -14.90 1.52 -24.06
CA GLU A 78 -14.55 2.93 -24.29
C GLU A 78 -15.69 3.88 -23.88
N ALA A 79 -16.94 3.51 -24.13
CA ALA A 79 -18.11 4.31 -23.77
C ALA A 79 -18.36 4.37 -22.26
N THR A 80 -18.01 3.33 -21.50
CA THR A 80 -18.26 3.22 -20.05
C THR A 80 -17.04 3.48 -19.19
N ARG A 81 -15.86 3.64 -19.79
CA ARG A 81 -14.57 3.80 -19.11
C ARG A 81 -14.55 4.99 -18.15
N ALA A 82 -15.04 6.15 -18.61
CA ALA A 82 -15.10 7.35 -17.78
C ALA A 82 -15.96 7.12 -16.52
N ARG A 83 -17.11 6.45 -16.66
CA ARG A 83 -17.99 6.10 -15.53
C ARG A 83 -17.32 5.09 -14.60
N GLY A 84 -16.61 4.10 -15.14
CA GLY A 84 -15.86 3.13 -14.34
C GLY A 84 -14.81 3.79 -13.46
N TYR A 85 -14.01 4.70 -14.01
CA TYR A 85 -13.04 5.46 -13.23
C TYR A 85 -13.69 6.41 -12.23
N SER A 86 -14.82 7.06 -12.56
CA SER A 86 -15.54 7.92 -11.61
C SER A 86 -16.01 7.13 -10.38
N ILE A 87 -16.56 5.94 -10.58
CA ILE A 87 -16.96 5.05 -9.46
C ILE A 87 -15.73 4.63 -8.65
N PHE A 88 -14.65 4.25 -9.31
CA PHE A 88 -13.40 3.88 -8.64
C PHE A 88 -12.89 5.01 -7.75
N TYR A 89 -12.75 6.23 -8.27
CA TYR A 89 -12.29 7.38 -7.49
C TYR A 89 -13.26 7.78 -6.39
N MET A 90 -14.56 7.66 -6.61
CA MET A 90 -15.56 7.86 -5.57
C MET A 90 -15.33 6.88 -4.40
N MET A 91 -15.12 5.60 -4.67
CA MET A 91 -14.85 4.60 -3.64
C MET A 91 -13.53 4.85 -2.90
N VAL A 92 -12.48 5.30 -3.61
CA VAL A 92 -11.21 5.71 -2.98
C VAL A 92 -11.44 6.87 -2.01
N ASN A 93 -12.22 7.89 -2.39
CA ASN A 93 -12.52 9.03 -1.54
C ASN A 93 -13.38 8.65 -0.34
N VAL A 94 -14.38 7.79 -0.52
CA VAL A 94 -15.19 7.23 0.59
C VAL A 94 -14.30 6.47 1.56
N GLY A 95 -13.39 5.63 1.05
CA GLY A 95 -12.43 4.89 1.88
C GLY A 95 -11.49 5.82 2.66
N ALA A 96 -10.95 6.85 2.01
CA ALA A 96 -10.07 7.83 2.64
C ALA A 96 -10.80 8.63 3.74
N PHE A 97 -12.02 9.08 3.46
CA PHE A 97 -12.86 9.79 4.43
C PHE A 97 -13.18 8.89 5.64
N THR A 98 -13.65 7.67 5.41
CA THR A 98 -13.97 6.72 6.47
C THR A 98 -12.73 6.38 7.30
N GLY A 99 -11.60 6.11 6.65
CA GLY A 99 -10.34 5.85 7.32
C GLY A 99 -9.92 6.99 8.25
N LYS A 100 -9.94 8.22 7.75
CA LYS A 100 -9.62 9.41 8.55
C LYS A 100 -10.57 9.59 9.73
N THR A 101 -11.87 9.41 9.51
CA THR A 101 -12.90 9.55 10.55
C THR A 101 -12.71 8.53 11.70
N ILE A 102 -12.15 7.37 11.43
CA ILE A 102 -11.83 6.35 12.45
C ILE A 102 -10.48 6.64 13.12
N ILE A 103 -9.48 7.03 12.34
CA ILE A 103 -8.10 7.22 12.81
C ILE A 103 -8.00 8.42 13.75
N ASP A 104 -8.63 9.55 13.43
CA ASP A 104 -8.52 10.79 14.22
C ASP A 104 -9.02 10.60 15.67
N PRO A 105 -10.22 10.03 15.95
CA PRO A 105 -10.66 9.74 17.31
C PRO A 105 -9.76 8.73 18.03
N LEU A 106 -9.32 7.69 17.32
CA LEU A 106 -8.45 6.66 17.89
C LEU A 106 -7.12 7.27 18.38
N ARG A 107 -6.55 8.16 17.58
CA ARG A 107 -5.32 8.89 17.94
C ARG A 107 -5.52 9.81 19.14
N ASN A 108 -6.66 10.49 19.23
CA ASN A 108 -6.96 11.40 20.32
C ASN A 108 -7.18 10.67 21.66
N VAL A 109 -7.76 9.46 21.64
CA VAL A 109 -8.07 8.67 22.84
C VAL A 109 -6.86 7.89 23.32
N ILE A 110 -6.08 7.28 22.43
CA ILE A 110 -4.99 6.35 22.76
C ILE A 110 -3.63 7.07 22.82
N GLY A 111 -3.51 8.25 22.17
CA GLY A 111 -2.25 8.99 22.10
C GLY A 111 -1.24 8.35 21.12
N GLU A 112 0.05 8.39 21.46
CA GLU A 112 1.12 7.96 20.55
C GLU A 112 1.10 6.46 20.25
N GLN A 113 0.60 5.62 21.15
CA GLN A 113 0.43 4.19 20.91
C GLN A 113 -0.64 3.87 19.86
N ALA A 114 -1.47 4.84 19.48
CA ALA A 114 -2.49 4.67 18.46
C ALA A 114 -1.92 4.19 17.12
N TYR A 115 -0.67 4.52 16.80
CA TYR A 115 -0.03 4.07 15.55
C TYR A 115 0.04 2.55 15.42
N ILE A 116 0.26 1.83 16.52
CA ILE A 116 0.28 0.36 16.53
C ILE A 116 -1.12 -0.17 16.17
N TYR A 117 -2.15 0.34 16.84
CA TYR A 117 -3.53 -0.05 16.58
C TYR A 117 -4.02 0.33 15.18
N ILE A 118 -3.60 1.49 14.67
CA ILE A 118 -3.88 1.95 13.30
C ILE A 118 -3.28 0.97 12.29
N ASN A 119 -2.05 0.51 12.50
CA ASN A 119 -1.41 -0.47 11.63
C ASN A 119 -2.11 -1.83 11.67
N TYR A 120 -2.53 -2.31 12.84
CA TYR A 120 -3.34 -3.52 12.96
C TYR A 120 -4.69 -3.37 12.27
N PHE A 121 -5.37 -2.25 12.45
CA PHE A 121 -6.63 -1.95 11.78
C PHE A 121 -6.45 -1.93 10.25
N SER A 122 -5.42 -1.26 9.76
CA SER A 122 -5.09 -1.20 8.33
C SER A 122 -4.77 -2.59 7.79
N GLY A 123 -4.00 -3.40 8.53
CA GLY A 123 -3.71 -4.79 8.20
C GLY A 123 -4.97 -5.64 8.12
N ALA A 124 -5.87 -5.52 9.11
CA ALA A 124 -7.16 -6.22 9.10
C ALA A 124 -8.01 -5.84 7.88
N MET A 125 -8.10 -4.55 7.55
CA MET A 125 -8.84 -4.07 6.38
C MET A 125 -8.24 -4.58 5.07
N THR A 126 -6.92 -4.65 4.96
CA THR A 126 -6.27 -5.22 3.76
C THR A 126 -6.49 -6.73 3.65
N ILE A 127 -6.58 -7.46 4.76
CA ILE A 127 -6.97 -8.88 4.77
C ILE A 127 -8.42 -9.05 4.32
N VAL A 128 -9.34 -8.22 4.81
CA VAL A 128 -10.74 -8.22 4.34
C VAL A 128 -10.82 -7.97 2.84
N ALA A 129 -10.06 -6.99 2.34
CA ALA A 129 -9.98 -6.72 0.91
C ALA A 129 -9.38 -7.90 0.13
N LEU A 130 -8.36 -8.57 0.67
CA LEU A 130 -7.76 -9.77 0.09
C LEU A 130 -8.79 -10.91 -0.01
N LEU A 131 -9.53 -11.15 1.06
CA LEU A 131 -10.60 -12.16 1.08
C LEU A 131 -11.71 -11.82 0.08
N ALA A 132 -12.12 -10.55 0.01
CA ALA A 132 -13.09 -10.11 -0.98
C ALA A 132 -12.60 -10.35 -2.41
N VAL A 133 -11.32 -10.09 -2.71
CA VAL A 133 -10.72 -10.39 -4.02
C VAL A 133 -10.71 -11.89 -4.30
N ILE A 134 -10.37 -12.73 -3.32
CA ILE A 134 -10.31 -14.19 -3.52
C ILE A 134 -11.72 -14.76 -3.75
N LEU A 135 -12.71 -14.28 -3.01
CA LEU A 135 -14.07 -14.85 -3.01
C LEU A 135 -14.95 -14.27 -4.12
N LEU A 136 -14.82 -12.96 -4.38
CA LEU A 136 -15.76 -12.24 -5.27
C LEU A 136 -15.16 -11.92 -6.63
N TYR A 137 -13.84 -11.75 -6.74
CA TYR A 137 -13.23 -11.37 -8.00
C TYR A 137 -13.02 -12.58 -8.91
N LYS A 138 -13.90 -12.71 -9.90
CA LYS A 138 -13.77 -13.69 -10.97
C LYS A 138 -13.25 -12.98 -12.22
N SER A 139 -12.00 -13.25 -12.58
CA SER A 139 -11.45 -12.70 -13.80
C SER A 139 -12.15 -13.30 -15.01
N THR A 140 -12.81 -12.46 -15.79
CA THR A 140 -13.48 -12.84 -17.04
C THR A 140 -12.53 -12.92 -18.22
N HIS A 141 -11.35 -12.30 -18.10
CA HIS A 141 -10.34 -12.29 -19.15
C HIS A 141 -9.19 -13.24 -18.82
N THR A 142 -8.83 -14.04 -19.79
CA THR A 142 -7.62 -14.88 -19.78
C THR A 142 -6.42 -14.01 -19.43
N ALA A 143 -5.58 -14.51 -18.52
CA ALA A 143 -4.34 -13.83 -18.16
C ALA A 143 -3.57 -13.54 -19.45
N GLY A 144 -3.37 -12.27 -19.75
CA GLY A 144 -2.45 -11.87 -20.83
C GLY A 144 -1.07 -12.46 -20.51
N GLU A 145 -0.35 -12.85 -21.53
CA GLU A 145 1.03 -13.30 -21.39
C GLU A 145 1.81 -12.24 -20.62
N GLY A 146 2.32 -12.64 -19.45
CA GLY A 146 3.10 -11.75 -18.61
C GLY A 146 4.32 -11.28 -19.39
N LYS A 147 4.53 -9.98 -19.48
CA LYS A 147 5.73 -9.43 -20.10
C LYS A 147 6.96 -9.98 -19.38
N SER A 148 7.95 -10.43 -20.16
CA SER A 148 9.25 -10.83 -19.64
C SER A 148 9.91 -9.65 -18.89
N LEU A 149 10.72 -9.95 -17.87
CA LEU A 149 11.51 -8.94 -17.17
C LEU A 149 12.36 -8.10 -18.13
N HIS A 150 12.82 -8.71 -19.20
CA HIS A 150 13.54 -8.03 -20.28
C HIS A 150 12.68 -6.99 -21.00
N GLU A 151 11.43 -7.32 -21.35
CA GLU A 151 10.48 -6.39 -21.98
C GLU A 151 10.06 -5.26 -21.04
N ILE A 152 9.94 -5.56 -19.75
CA ILE A 152 9.69 -4.54 -18.70
C ILE A 152 10.87 -3.59 -18.62
N GLY A 153 12.10 -4.10 -18.60
CA GLY A 153 13.33 -3.31 -18.61
C GLY A 153 13.46 -2.44 -19.87
N GLN A 154 13.17 -2.98 -21.03
CA GLN A 154 13.14 -2.20 -22.28
C GLN A 154 12.07 -1.11 -22.27
N GLY A 155 10.87 -1.40 -21.71
CA GLY A 155 9.81 -0.41 -21.54
C GLY A 155 10.25 0.73 -20.62
N PHE A 156 10.91 0.40 -19.53
CA PHE A 156 11.45 1.39 -18.59
C PHE A 156 12.53 2.27 -19.22
N MET A 157 13.46 1.68 -19.96
CA MET A 157 14.47 2.42 -20.70
C MET A 157 13.88 3.35 -21.76
N ARG A 158 12.84 2.92 -22.46
CA ARG A 158 12.11 3.78 -23.41
C ARG A 158 11.48 5.00 -22.74
N ILE A 159 10.93 4.83 -21.53
CA ILE A 159 10.34 5.94 -20.75
C ILE A 159 11.42 6.94 -20.35
N ILE A 160 12.56 6.46 -19.82
CA ILE A 160 13.67 7.32 -19.40
C ILE A 160 14.33 8.03 -20.59
N THR A 161 14.42 7.35 -21.72
CA THR A 161 15.04 7.94 -22.93
C THR A 161 14.10 8.93 -23.64
N ASN A 162 12.80 8.89 -23.35
CA ASN A 162 11.84 9.79 -23.96
C ASN A 162 11.68 11.08 -23.15
N TRP A 163 12.38 12.14 -23.55
CA TRP A 163 12.36 13.45 -22.90
C TRP A 163 10.95 14.01 -22.68
N ARG A 164 10.04 13.81 -23.63
CA ARG A 164 8.66 14.28 -23.51
C ARG A 164 7.90 13.57 -22.40
N LEU A 165 8.12 12.26 -22.22
CA LEU A 165 7.52 11.49 -21.12
C LEU A 165 8.12 11.88 -19.79
N LEU A 166 9.43 12.15 -19.73
CA LEU A 166 10.08 12.64 -18.49
C LEU A 166 9.52 13.97 -18.03
N ILE A 167 9.35 14.94 -18.95
CA ILE A 167 8.74 16.23 -18.61
C ILE A 167 7.30 16.02 -18.10
N LEU A 168 6.52 15.18 -18.74
CA LEU A 168 5.15 14.91 -18.35
C LEU A 168 5.07 14.26 -16.96
N ILE A 169 5.96 13.32 -16.66
CA ILE A 169 6.10 12.72 -15.33
C ILE A 169 6.45 13.79 -14.30
N LEU A 170 7.42 14.67 -14.62
CA LEU A 170 7.87 15.74 -13.74
C LEU A 170 6.75 16.75 -13.42
N ILE A 171 5.93 17.10 -14.41
CA ILE A 171 4.75 17.97 -14.22
C ILE A 171 3.68 17.31 -13.35
N VAL A 172 3.48 16.00 -13.48
CA VAL A 172 2.43 15.27 -12.73
C VAL A 172 2.86 14.95 -11.29
N THR A 173 4.18 14.85 -11.03
CA THR A 173 4.74 14.49 -9.72
C THR A 173 5.18 15.68 -8.88
N GLY A 174 5.35 16.87 -9.47
CA GLY A 174 5.68 18.12 -8.77
C GLY A 174 4.48 18.91 -8.37
#